data_d57d91be12cc57fb156dc9d6e683c69c
#
_entry.id   d57d91be12cc57fb156dc9d6e683c69c
#
_cell.length_a   1.000
_cell.length_b   1.000
_cell.length_c   1.000
_cell.angle_alpha   90.00
_cell.angle_beta   90.00
_cell.angle_gamma   90.00
#
_symmetry.space_group_name_H-M   'P 1'
#
loop_
_entity.id
_entity.type
_entity.pdbx_description
1 polymer ?
#
loop_
_entity_poly.entity_id
_entity_poly.type
_entity_poly.pdbx_seq_one_letter_code
_entity_poly.pdbx_strand_id
1 'polypeptide(L)'
;VRTSRSEPTIVAHADWSVDPRKRWVAIARRTDSGWRLAAPQSVGDVATFLARLCGMAGGGAVALGVDMPLGLPRAYAARLPERDFVQFLGSMATRPDFFQVCATLADLAPDRPFYPARGVRGMTRASHALALGLGCAADLSRACDRATMERPAGAPLFWTLGANQSGKAAIAGWHQMVLPALAQGDLVRLWPFAGPFGSLLAPGKVALAETYPAEALRHLGLVLKGSKRRQSDRAAVAPSLRLALSRLRVTPAPDCEAALAGGFGADATGEDRFDCTLGALCVLNVLAGNRPDTAPDDGWIRQWEGWVLGQTAMPRSLPPRAATSPEERSGAPGGTRPKVVLGNGVRVNPFSTN
;
A
#
# COMPACT_ATOMS: atom_id res chain seq x y z
N VAL A 1 -7.24 28.04 19.23
CA VAL A 1 -6.51 28.72 18.15
C VAL A 1 -6.63 27.83 16.92
N ARG A 2 -7.45 28.21 15.91
CA ARG A 2 -7.45 27.54 14.60
C ARG A 2 -6.11 27.87 13.94
N THR A 3 -5.16 26.97 14.01
CA THR A 3 -3.99 27.05 13.13
C THR A 3 -4.51 27.04 11.69
N SER A 4 -4.21 28.08 10.92
CA SER A 4 -4.57 28.16 9.51
C SER A 4 -3.91 26.94 8.80
N ARG A 5 -4.72 25.99 8.40
CA ARG A 5 -4.23 24.85 7.58
C ARG A 5 -3.68 25.43 6.29
N SER A 6 -2.41 25.20 6.01
CA SER A 6 -1.86 25.54 4.70
C SER A 6 -2.53 24.67 3.65
N GLU A 7 -3.23 25.28 2.68
CA GLU A 7 -3.75 24.52 1.56
C GLU A 7 -2.60 24.15 0.62
N PRO A 8 -2.55 22.91 0.10
CA PRO A 8 -1.50 22.54 -0.84
C PRO A 8 -1.70 23.23 -2.19
N THR A 9 -0.62 23.54 -2.88
CA THR A 9 -0.65 24.06 -4.27
C THR A 9 -0.55 22.93 -5.29
N ILE A 10 -0.01 21.79 -4.87
CA ILE A 10 0.08 20.56 -5.65
C ILE A 10 -0.56 19.42 -4.87
N VAL A 11 -1.41 18.67 -5.55
CA VAL A 11 -1.86 17.33 -5.14
C VAL A 11 -1.37 16.34 -6.17
N ALA A 12 -0.72 15.29 -5.74
CA ALA A 12 -0.23 14.24 -6.63
C ALA A 12 -0.51 12.84 -6.06
N HIS A 13 -0.54 11.87 -6.94
CA HIS A 13 -0.51 10.46 -6.55
C HIS A 13 0.41 9.70 -7.50
N ALA A 14 1.31 8.89 -6.92
CA ALA A 14 2.18 8.01 -7.68
C ALA A 14 1.78 6.56 -7.49
N ASP A 15 1.45 5.89 -8.59
CA ASP A 15 1.35 4.45 -8.68
C ASP A 15 2.77 3.87 -8.73
N TRP A 16 3.09 2.99 -7.74
CA TRP A 16 4.47 2.64 -7.47
C TRP A 16 4.79 1.19 -7.84
N SER A 17 5.89 1.00 -8.56
CA SER A 17 6.37 -0.31 -9.00
C SER A 17 7.88 -0.44 -8.86
N VAL A 18 8.38 -1.68 -8.77
CA VAL A 18 9.82 -1.98 -8.93
C VAL A 18 10.30 -1.59 -10.32
N ASP A 19 9.50 -1.87 -11.35
CA ASP A 19 9.80 -1.49 -12.74
C ASP A 19 9.59 0.03 -12.92
N PRO A 20 10.64 0.82 -13.19
CA PRO A 20 10.50 2.26 -13.37
C PRO A 20 9.54 2.66 -14.50
N ARG A 21 9.40 1.81 -15.54
CA ARG A 21 8.49 2.06 -16.67
C ARG A 21 7.02 2.00 -16.28
N LYS A 22 6.71 1.40 -15.12
CA LYS A 22 5.36 1.28 -14.55
C LYS A 22 5.10 2.28 -13.43
N ARG A 23 6.00 3.22 -13.19
CA ARG A 23 5.79 4.28 -12.19
C ARG A 23 5.17 5.50 -12.85
N TRP A 24 3.93 5.76 -12.53
CA TRP A 24 3.16 6.86 -13.08
C TRP A 24 2.71 7.82 -11.99
N VAL A 25 2.54 9.08 -12.34
CA VAL A 25 2.05 10.10 -11.42
C VAL A 25 0.96 10.94 -12.08
N ALA A 26 -0.16 11.13 -11.37
CA ALA A 26 -1.17 12.11 -11.68
C ALA A 26 -0.96 13.36 -10.80
N ILE A 27 -1.04 14.54 -11.39
CA ILE A 27 -0.76 15.80 -10.71
C ILE A 27 -1.91 16.78 -10.94
N ALA A 28 -2.49 17.28 -9.85
CA ALA A 28 -3.45 18.37 -9.84
C ALA A 28 -2.79 19.64 -9.27
N ARG A 29 -2.92 20.74 -9.97
CA ARG A 29 -2.46 22.06 -9.53
C ARG A 29 -3.63 22.89 -9.02
N ARG A 30 -3.41 23.63 -7.95
CA ARG A 30 -4.40 24.59 -7.44
C ARG A 30 -4.62 25.71 -8.43
N THR A 31 -5.88 26.12 -8.59
CA THR A 31 -6.32 27.29 -9.35
C THR A 31 -7.28 28.11 -8.50
N ASP A 32 -7.64 29.30 -8.95
CA ASP A 32 -8.61 30.16 -8.23
C ASP A 32 -9.99 29.49 -8.09
N SER A 33 -10.38 28.63 -9.05
CA SER A 33 -11.68 27.97 -9.08
C SER A 33 -11.69 26.54 -8.54
N GLY A 34 -10.54 26.00 -8.16
CA GLY A 34 -10.41 24.60 -7.70
C GLY A 34 -9.07 23.99 -8.10
N TRP A 35 -9.10 22.92 -8.88
CA TRP A 35 -7.92 22.15 -9.27
C TRP A 35 -7.89 21.90 -10.78
N ARG A 36 -6.72 21.89 -11.38
CA ARG A 36 -6.48 21.48 -12.75
C ARG A 36 -5.67 20.18 -12.77
N LEU A 37 -6.26 19.09 -13.23
CA LEU A 37 -5.64 17.78 -13.32
C LEU A 37 -5.03 17.57 -14.72
N ALA A 38 -3.72 17.31 -14.79
CA ALA A 38 -3.04 16.93 -16.02
C ALA A 38 -3.16 15.43 -16.30
N ALA A 39 -2.91 15.01 -17.53
CA ALA A 39 -2.78 13.59 -17.85
C ALA A 39 -1.67 12.94 -17.02
N PRO A 40 -1.84 11.66 -16.62
CA PRO A 40 -0.79 10.93 -15.95
C PRO A 40 0.50 10.89 -16.77
N GLN A 41 1.62 11.08 -16.07
CA GLN A 41 2.96 11.06 -16.67
C GLN A 41 3.88 10.10 -15.92
N SER A 42 4.99 9.69 -16.56
CA SER A 42 6.00 8.88 -15.88
C SER A 42 6.57 9.64 -14.67
N VAL A 43 6.80 8.92 -13.57
CA VAL A 43 7.55 9.46 -12.41
C VAL A 43 8.95 9.93 -12.82
N GLY A 44 9.56 9.25 -13.81
CA GLY A 44 10.91 9.55 -14.26
C GLY A 44 11.98 9.24 -13.19
N ASP A 45 12.99 10.09 -13.09
CA ASP A 45 14.04 9.95 -12.08
C ASP A 45 13.48 10.15 -10.67
N VAL A 46 13.60 9.10 -9.86
CA VAL A 46 13.09 9.06 -8.48
C VAL A 46 13.91 9.96 -7.55
N ALA A 47 15.22 10.09 -7.78
CA ALA A 47 16.08 10.92 -6.94
C ALA A 47 15.66 12.40 -6.94
N THR A 48 15.12 12.87 -8.07
CA THR A 48 14.65 14.24 -8.24
C THR A 48 13.14 14.40 -8.11
N PHE A 49 12.38 13.32 -7.96
CA PHE A 49 10.92 13.34 -8.04
C PHE A 49 10.26 14.30 -7.02
N LEU A 50 10.61 14.20 -5.74
CA LEU A 50 10.04 15.07 -4.71
C LEU A 50 10.47 16.53 -4.90
N ALA A 51 11.73 16.77 -5.27
CA ALA A 51 12.22 18.12 -5.56
C ALA A 51 11.48 18.76 -6.75
N ARG A 52 11.18 17.97 -7.80
CA ARG A 52 10.37 18.43 -8.94
C ARG A 52 8.95 18.79 -8.52
N LEU A 53 8.30 18.00 -7.66
CA LEU A 53 6.97 18.34 -7.13
C LEU A 53 7.01 19.64 -6.32
N CYS A 54 8.02 19.83 -5.46
CA CYS A 54 8.23 21.06 -4.70
C CYS A 54 8.51 22.26 -5.63
N GLY A 55 9.31 22.08 -6.67
CA GLY A 55 9.54 23.10 -7.70
C GLY A 55 8.25 23.51 -8.41
N MET A 56 7.40 22.53 -8.76
CA MET A 56 6.09 22.77 -9.33
C MET A 56 5.14 23.49 -8.36
N ALA A 57 5.31 23.30 -7.07
CA ALA A 57 4.49 23.95 -6.04
C ALA A 57 4.83 25.44 -5.84
N GLY A 58 5.96 25.93 -6.39
CA GLY A 58 6.33 27.35 -6.32
C GLY A 58 6.47 27.86 -4.88
N GLY A 59 7.01 27.05 -3.98
CA GLY A 59 7.10 27.35 -2.55
C GLY A 59 5.88 26.96 -1.72
N GLY A 60 4.78 26.52 -2.33
CA GLY A 60 3.61 25.98 -1.63
C GLY A 60 3.83 24.56 -1.08
N ALA A 61 2.82 24.02 -0.41
CA ALA A 61 2.82 22.66 0.09
C ALA A 61 2.46 21.65 -1.01
N VAL A 62 3.00 20.42 -0.88
CA VAL A 62 2.67 19.27 -1.74
C VAL A 62 1.95 18.21 -0.90
N ALA A 63 0.79 17.75 -1.36
CA ALA A 63 0.08 16.59 -0.85
C ALA A 63 0.33 15.40 -1.80
N LEU A 64 1.05 14.37 -1.37
CA LEU A 64 1.43 13.22 -2.19
C LEU A 64 0.85 11.92 -1.63
N GLY A 65 -0.01 11.26 -2.40
CA GLY A 65 -0.40 9.88 -2.18
C GLY A 65 0.52 8.92 -2.92
N VAL A 66 0.76 7.75 -2.38
CA VAL A 66 1.54 6.68 -3.03
C VAL A 66 0.87 5.33 -2.85
N ASP A 67 0.86 4.50 -3.91
CA ASP A 67 0.39 3.10 -3.82
C ASP A 67 1.55 2.18 -3.42
N MET A 68 2.05 2.39 -2.21
CA MET A 68 3.01 1.51 -1.56
C MET A 68 2.82 1.54 -0.04
N PRO A 69 3.09 0.44 0.66
CA PRO A 69 2.98 0.40 2.11
C PRO A 69 3.89 1.41 2.80
N LEU A 70 3.33 2.14 3.78
CA LEU A 70 4.07 2.97 4.73
C LEU A 70 3.77 2.47 6.14
N GLY A 71 4.70 1.69 6.73
CA GLY A 71 4.57 1.11 8.05
C GLY A 71 4.91 -0.37 8.11
N LEU A 72 5.02 -0.91 9.32
CA LEU A 72 5.39 -2.29 9.62
C LEU A 72 4.28 -3.02 10.36
N PRO A 73 4.09 -4.35 10.14
CA PRO A 73 3.17 -5.15 10.92
C PRO A 73 3.49 -5.08 12.41
N ARG A 74 2.47 -4.90 13.25
CA ARG A 74 2.59 -4.78 14.73
C ARG A 74 3.42 -5.89 15.35
N ALA A 75 3.16 -7.15 14.95
CA ALA A 75 3.85 -8.30 15.51
C ALA A 75 5.35 -8.32 15.18
N TYR A 76 5.74 -7.78 14.04
CA TYR A 76 7.15 -7.61 13.69
C TYR A 76 7.75 -6.39 14.40
N ALA A 77 7.05 -5.25 14.37
CA ALA A 77 7.50 -4.00 15.00
C ALA A 77 7.72 -4.13 16.51
N ALA A 78 6.90 -4.93 17.21
CA ALA A 78 7.04 -5.20 18.65
C ALA A 78 8.37 -5.87 19.06
N ARG A 79 9.18 -6.31 18.09
CA ARG A 79 10.48 -6.97 18.31
C ARG A 79 11.66 -6.06 17.97
N LEU A 80 11.38 -4.84 17.52
CA LEU A 80 12.40 -3.86 17.14
C LEU A 80 12.76 -2.96 18.34
N PRO A 81 14.02 -2.49 18.41
CA PRO A 81 14.45 -1.59 19.48
C PRO A 81 13.98 -0.14 19.29
N GLU A 82 13.61 0.24 18.07
CA GLU A 82 13.13 1.58 17.77
C GLU A 82 11.75 1.84 18.39
N ARG A 83 11.40 3.12 18.57
CA ARG A 83 10.12 3.53 19.18
C ARG A 83 8.98 3.67 18.18
N ASP A 84 9.30 3.89 16.90
CA ASP A 84 8.35 4.13 15.84
C ASP A 84 8.94 3.84 14.46
N PHE A 85 8.07 3.82 13.43
CA PHE A 85 8.44 3.54 12.06
C PHE A 85 9.40 4.58 11.45
N VAL A 86 9.30 5.85 11.83
CA VAL A 86 10.19 6.90 11.29
C VAL A 86 11.61 6.72 11.83
N GLN A 87 11.74 6.39 13.11
CA GLN A 87 13.03 6.07 13.72
C GLN A 87 13.61 4.78 13.11
N PHE A 88 12.77 3.77 12.88
CA PHE A 88 13.16 2.54 12.17
C PHE A 88 13.71 2.84 10.77
N LEU A 89 13.04 3.68 9.98
CA LEU A 89 13.57 4.09 8.67
C LEU A 89 14.91 4.81 8.81
N GLY A 90 15.07 5.66 9.82
CA GLY A 90 16.35 6.35 10.10
C GLY A 90 17.50 5.38 10.43
N SER A 91 17.21 4.18 10.94
CA SER A 91 18.21 3.16 11.28
C SER A 91 18.61 2.25 10.08
N MET A 92 18.04 2.44 8.88
CA MET A 92 18.28 1.56 7.74
C MET A 92 19.76 1.51 7.29
N ALA A 93 20.52 2.56 7.53
CA ALA A 93 21.97 2.57 7.23
C ALA A 93 22.74 1.47 7.99
N THR A 94 22.23 1.01 9.13
CA THR A 94 22.80 -0.08 9.93
C THR A 94 22.27 -1.47 9.56
N ARG A 95 21.36 -1.55 8.56
CA ARG A 95 20.69 -2.77 8.11
C ARG A 95 20.78 -2.94 6.59
N PRO A 96 21.99 -3.14 6.04
CA PRO A 96 22.21 -3.14 4.59
C PRO A 96 21.41 -4.23 3.87
N ASP A 97 21.12 -5.33 4.54
CA ASP A 97 20.44 -6.48 3.96
C ASP A 97 18.90 -6.42 4.07
N PHE A 98 18.34 -5.39 4.75
CA PHE A 98 16.90 -5.32 5.01
C PHE A 98 16.05 -5.41 3.75
N PHE A 99 16.49 -4.82 2.66
CA PHE A 99 15.76 -4.82 1.39
C PHE A 99 16.06 -6.01 0.48
N GLN A 100 16.90 -6.95 0.91
CA GLN A 100 17.15 -8.17 0.15
C GLN A 100 15.96 -9.10 0.22
N VAL A 101 15.60 -9.71 -0.92
CA VAL A 101 14.53 -10.70 -0.99
C VAL A 101 15.12 -12.08 -0.87
N CYS A 102 14.79 -12.79 0.20
CA CYS A 102 15.30 -14.13 0.50
C CYS A 102 14.77 -15.18 -0.48
N ALA A 103 15.64 -16.09 -0.90
CA ALA A 103 15.29 -17.20 -1.79
C ALA A 103 14.70 -18.39 -1.01
N THR A 104 15.18 -18.64 0.21
CA THR A 104 14.76 -19.75 1.07
C THR A 104 14.29 -19.23 2.44
N LEU A 105 13.58 -20.07 3.19
CA LEU A 105 13.18 -19.77 4.56
C LEU A 105 14.37 -19.69 5.52
N ALA A 106 15.47 -20.38 5.21
CA ALA A 106 16.69 -20.38 6.03
C ALA A 106 17.46 -19.04 5.92
N ASP A 107 17.24 -18.27 4.86
CA ASP A 107 17.87 -16.96 4.66
C ASP A 107 17.16 -15.86 5.46
N LEU A 108 15.97 -16.13 5.97
CA LEU A 108 15.16 -15.14 6.69
C LEU A 108 15.77 -14.82 8.05
N ALA A 109 15.81 -13.54 8.36
CA ALA A 109 16.23 -13.00 9.64
C ALA A 109 15.39 -11.76 9.99
N PRO A 110 15.41 -11.28 11.24
CA PRO A 110 14.71 -10.03 11.61
C PRO A 110 15.12 -8.82 10.78
N ASP A 111 16.34 -8.77 10.28
CA ASP A 111 16.88 -7.73 9.41
C ASP A 111 16.81 -8.08 7.91
N ARG A 112 16.24 -9.23 7.54
CA ARG A 112 16.00 -9.68 6.16
C ARG A 112 14.62 -10.34 6.03
N PRO A 113 13.52 -9.57 6.12
CA PRO A 113 12.18 -10.13 6.25
C PRO A 113 11.48 -10.46 4.93
N PHE A 114 11.96 -9.99 3.78
CA PHE A 114 11.26 -10.12 2.51
C PHE A 114 11.44 -11.51 1.88
N TYR A 115 10.32 -12.14 1.47
CA TYR A 115 10.30 -13.49 0.88
C TYR A 115 9.02 -13.70 0.05
N PRO A 116 9.02 -14.58 -0.94
CA PRO A 116 10.14 -15.29 -1.56
C PRO A 116 10.66 -14.56 -2.81
N ALA A 117 11.95 -14.74 -3.14
CA ALA A 117 12.53 -14.16 -4.36
C ALA A 117 11.91 -14.75 -5.64
N ARG A 118 11.51 -16.02 -5.60
CA ARG A 118 10.84 -16.76 -6.69
C ARG A 118 9.87 -17.79 -6.11
N GLY A 119 8.96 -18.29 -6.96
CA GLY A 119 8.06 -19.39 -6.57
C GLY A 119 8.85 -20.66 -6.24
N VAL A 120 8.63 -21.20 -5.04
CA VAL A 120 9.22 -22.46 -4.56
C VAL A 120 8.10 -23.36 -4.11
N ARG A 121 8.22 -24.67 -4.41
CA ARG A 121 7.22 -25.67 -3.98
C ARG A 121 7.12 -25.67 -2.45
N GLY A 122 5.90 -25.65 -1.92
CA GLY A 122 5.65 -25.70 -0.48
C GLY A 122 5.82 -24.37 0.26
N MET A 123 6.12 -23.26 -0.42
CA MET A 123 6.14 -21.94 0.21
C MET A 123 4.75 -21.55 0.69
N THR A 124 4.66 -21.08 1.94
CA THR A 124 3.42 -20.56 2.52
C THR A 124 3.71 -19.31 3.35
N ARG A 125 2.69 -18.47 3.50
CA ARG A 125 2.78 -17.32 4.42
C ARG A 125 2.93 -17.75 5.87
N ALA A 126 2.40 -18.92 6.25
CA ALA A 126 2.57 -19.48 7.59
C ALA A 126 4.04 -19.84 7.86
N SER A 127 4.69 -20.55 6.93
CA SER A 127 6.12 -20.88 7.05
C SER A 127 7.00 -19.63 7.09
N HIS A 128 6.66 -18.60 6.30
CA HIS A 128 7.34 -17.30 6.31
C HIS A 128 7.23 -16.62 7.69
N ALA A 129 6.02 -16.53 8.25
CA ALA A 129 5.81 -15.94 9.57
C ALA A 129 6.60 -16.68 10.66
N LEU A 130 6.55 -18.02 10.66
CA LEU A 130 7.29 -18.85 11.62
C LEU A 130 8.81 -18.66 11.49
N ALA A 131 9.35 -18.59 10.27
CA ALA A 131 10.78 -18.36 10.05
C ALA A 131 11.24 -16.99 10.56
N LEU A 132 10.36 -15.98 10.50
CA LEU A 132 10.58 -14.66 11.13
C LEU A 132 10.33 -14.68 12.66
N GLY A 133 9.96 -15.85 13.26
CA GLY A 133 9.61 -15.96 14.67
C GLY A 133 8.27 -15.31 15.02
N LEU A 134 7.38 -15.08 14.05
CA LEU A 134 6.02 -14.60 14.25
C LEU A 134 5.07 -15.76 14.55
N GLY A 135 3.93 -15.47 15.18
CA GLY A 135 3.01 -16.52 15.65
C GLY A 135 2.16 -17.16 14.55
N CYS A 136 1.81 -16.41 13.49
CA CYS A 136 0.96 -16.92 12.41
C CYS A 136 1.06 -16.05 11.16
N ALA A 137 0.49 -16.52 10.04
CA ALA A 137 0.48 -15.79 8.77
C ALA A 137 -0.16 -14.38 8.85
N ALA A 138 -1.15 -14.18 9.74
CA ALA A 138 -1.80 -12.89 9.92
C ALA A 138 -0.86 -11.84 10.54
N ASP A 139 0.18 -12.26 11.24
CA ASP A 139 1.18 -11.39 11.86
C ASP A 139 2.11 -10.72 10.82
N LEU A 140 2.09 -11.18 9.58
CA LEU A 140 2.78 -10.54 8.46
C LEU A 140 2.02 -9.32 7.90
N SER A 141 0.77 -9.09 8.33
CA SER A 141 -0.11 -8.05 7.82
C SER A 141 -0.30 -6.93 8.84
N ARG A 142 -0.23 -5.69 8.36
CA ARG A 142 -0.65 -4.51 9.11
C ARG A 142 -2.18 -4.51 9.25
N ALA A 143 -2.71 -3.72 10.17
CA ALA A 143 -4.16 -3.59 10.35
C ALA A 143 -4.87 -3.18 9.05
N CYS A 144 -4.32 -2.22 8.30
CA CYS A 144 -4.88 -1.77 7.02
C CYS A 144 -4.80 -2.81 5.89
N ASP A 145 -3.96 -3.85 5.99
CA ASP A 145 -3.85 -4.91 4.99
C ASP A 145 -4.86 -6.06 5.21
N ARG A 146 -5.49 -6.11 6.37
CA ARG A 146 -6.45 -7.17 6.72
C ARG A 146 -7.79 -6.98 6.00
N ALA A 147 -8.55 -8.08 5.90
CA ALA A 147 -9.91 -8.02 5.36
C ALA A 147 -10.80 -7.11 6.21
N THR A 148 -11.66 -6.34 5.54
CA THR A 148 -12.71 -5.55 6.16
C THR A 148 -14.08 -6.08 5.73
N MET A 149 -15.17 -5.43 6.14
CA MET A 149 -16.50 -5.74 5.59
C MET A 149 -16.64 -5.31 4.12
N GLU A 150 -15.78 -4.40 3.67
CA GLU A 150 -15.87 -3.79 2.33
C GLU A 150 -14.93 -4.43 1.31
N ARG A 151 -13.86 -5.10 1.76
CA ARG A 151 -12.86 -5.70 0.88
C ARG A 151 -12.17 -6.93 1.47
N PRO A 152 -11.63 -7.83 0.62
CA PRO A 152 -10.74 -8.91 1.07
C PRO A 152 -9.41 -8.35 1.61
N ALA A 153 -8.62 -9.22 2.24
CA ALA A 153 -7.27 -8.89 2.68
C ALA A 153 -6.36 -8.54 1.50
N GLY A 154 -5.50 -7.57 1.70
CA GLY A 154 -4.38 -7.26 0.83
C GLY A 154 -3.23 -8.28 0.94
N ALA A 155 -2.15 -8.04 0.20
CA ALA A 155 -0.93 -8.83 0.35
C ALA A 155 -0.18 -8.38 1.63
N PRO A 156 0.39 -9.31 2.40
CA PRO A 156 1.26 -8.95 3.52
C PRO A 156 2.50 -8.21 3.06
N LEU A 157 2.97 -7.25 3.86
CA LEU A 157 4.10 -6.38 3.52
C LEU A 157 5.35 -7.14 3.06
N PHE A 158 5.76 -8.18 3.79
CA PHE A 158 7.01 -8.88 3.50
C PHE A 158 6.89 -9.98 2.44
N TRP A 159 5.68 -10.19 1.89
CA TRP A 159 5.44 -11.17 0.83
C TRP A 159 5.62 -10.56 -0.54
N THR A 160 6.55 -11.10 -1.33
CA THR A 160 7.00 -10.50 -2.61
C THR A 160 6.48 -11.20 -3.87
N LEU A 161 5.59 -12.19 -3.74
CA LEU A 161 4.99 -12.88 -4.88
C LEU A 161 3.47 -12.70 -4.96
N GLY A 162 2.94 -12.86 -6.17
CA GLY A 162 1.51 -12.79 -6.47
C GLY A 162 1.10 -11.51 -7.18
N ALA A 163 -0.22 -11.32 -7.37
CA ALA A 163 -0.75 -10.20 -8.13
C ALA A 163 -0.51 -8.83 -7.45
N ASN A 164 -0.54 -8.81 -6.12
CA ASN A 164 -0.33 -7.60 -5.32
C ASN A 164 1.03 -7.71 -4.62
N GLN A 165 2.08 -7.20 -5.26
CA GLN A 165 3.46 -7.26 -4.75
C GLN A 165 3.79 -6.04 -3.88
N SER A 166 2.97 -5.79 -2.83
CA SER A 166 3.15 -4.66 -1.92
C SER A 166 4.57 -4.61 -1.32
N GLY A 167 5.16 -5.76 -0.98
CA GLY A 167 6.52 -5.84 -0.50
C GLY A 167 7.56 -5.28 -1.46
N LYS A 168 7.46 -5.59 -2.75
CA LYS A 168 8.38 -5.04 -3.75
C LYS A 168 8.18 -3.54 -3.94
N ALA A 169 6.95 -3.05 -3.90
CA ALA A 169 6.68 -1.62 -3.95
C ALA A 169 7.27 -0.90 -2.74
N ALA A 170 7.13 -1.47 -1.53
CA ALA A 170 7.76 -0.95 -0.32
C ALA A 170 9.28 -0.90 -0.42
N ILE A 171 9.95 -2.00 -0.83
CA ILE A 171 11.40 -2.04 -1.04
C ILE A 171 11.84 -0.89 -1.96
N ALA A 172 11.23 -0.79 -3.15
CA ALA A 172 11.62 0.23 -4.12
C ALA A 172 11.33 1.64 -3.62
N GLY A 173 10.15 1.87 -3.04
CA GLY A 173 9.73 3.18 -2.58
C GLY A 173 10.50 3.66 -1.35
N TRP A 174 10.70 2.80 -0.36
CA TRP A 174 11.45 3.20 0.83
C TRP A 174 12.92 3.46 0.50
N HIS A 175 13.58 2.52 -0.21
CA HIS A 175 15.00 2.64 -0.51
C HIS A 175 15.31 3.79 -1.47
N GLN A 176 14.51 3.98 -2.51
CA GLN A 176 14.81 4.94 -3.58
C GLN A 176 14.22 6.34 -3.38
N MET A 177 13.14 6.49 -2.59
CA MET A 177 12.46 7.76 -2.42
C MET A 177 12.42 8.22 -0.95
N VAL A 178 11.89 7.38 -0.04
CA VAL A 178 11.62 7.83 1.33
C VAL A 178 12.89 8.05 2.12
N LEU A 179 13.82 7.09 2.11
CA LEU A 179 15.10 7.21 2.85
C LEU A 179 15.95 8.38 2.38
N PRO A 180 16.18 8.59 1.07
CA PRO A 180 16.88 9.79 0.60
C PRO A 180 16.20 11.09 0.97
N ALA A 181 14.86 11.12 0.98
CA ALA A 181 14.10 12.32 1.36
C ALA A 181 14.21 12.63 2.86
N LEU A 182 14.16 11.60 3.72
CA LEU A 182 14.37 11.75 5.16
C LEU A 182 15.79 12.21 5.50
N ALA A 183 16.78 11.75 4.75
CA ALA A 183 18.18 12.16 4.91
C ALA A 183 18.42 13.64 4.54
N GLN A 184 17.55 14.24 3.73
CA GLN A 184 17.58 15.67 3.38
C GLN A 184 16.94 16.58 4.44
N GLY A 185 16.63 16.06 5.61
CA GLY A 185 15.99 16.78 6.71
C GLY A 185 14.46 16.80 6.59
N ASP A 186 13.82 17.94 6.91
CA ASP A 186 12.36 18.06 7.01
C ASP A 186 11.67 18.30 5.64
N LEU A 187 12.14 17.64 4.56
CA LEU A 187 11.50 17.74 3.24
C LEU A 187 10.17 16.98 3.20
N VAL A 188 10.12 15.77 3.77
CA VAL A 188 8.98 14.90 3.74
C VAL A 188 8.43 14.64 5.14
N ARG A 189 7.10 14.67 5.27
CA ARG A 189 6.37 14.34 6.49
C ARG A 189 5.46 13.15 6.22
N LEU A 190 5.69 12.06 6.94
CA LEU A 190 4.98 10.80 6.72
C LEU A 190 3.69 10.73 7.52
N TRP A 191 2.57 10.59 6.83
CA TRP A 191 1.29 10.29 7.46
C TRP A 191 1.12 8.78 7.68
N PRO A 192 0.52 8.34 8.81
CA PRO A 192 -0.05 9.13 9.91
C PRO A 192 0.94 9.40 11.05
N PHE A 193 2.21 9.05 10.93
CA PHE A 193 3.22 9.06 11.98
C PHE A 193 3.51 10.47 12.54
N ALA A 194 3.39 11.48 11.70
CA ALA A 194 3.62 12.88 12.07
C ALA A 194 2.31 13.66 12.39
N GLY A 195 1.16 12.98 12.43
CA GLY A 195 -0.13 13.57 12.78
C GLY A 195 -1.18 13.55 11.66
N PRO A 196 -2.28 14.30 11.79
CA PRO A 196 -3.33 14.42 10.77
C PRO A 196 -2.80 14.94 9.45
N PHE A 197 -3.27 14.41 8.30
CA PHE A 197 -2.70 14.71 6.99
C PHE A 197 -2.69 16.21 6.66
N GLY A 198 -3.80 16.90 6.94
CA GLY A 198 -3.89 18.35 6.72
C GLY A 198 -2.90 19.17 7.56
N SER A 199 -2.48 18.68 8.74
CA SER A 199 -1.50 19.37 9.60
C SER A 199 -0.05 19.20 9.13
N LEU A 200 0.21 18.22 8.23
CA LEU A 200 1.54 17.99 7.68
C LEU A 200 1.86 18.94 6.52
N LEU A 201 0.84 19.58 5.95
CA LEU A 201 0.98 20.52 4.84
C LEU A 201 1.67 21.79 5.30
N ALA A 202 2.82 22.08 4.73
CA ALA A 202 3.58 23.30 5.00
C ALA A 202 4.33 23.76 3.73
N PRO A 203 4.59 25.05 3.57
CA PRO A 203 5.32 25.60 2.43
C PRO A 203 6.66 24.88 2.24
N GLY A 204 6.95 24.47 1.00
CA GLY A 204 8.17 23.75 0.63
C GLY A 204 8.29 22.32 1.16
N LYS A 205 7.22 21.76 1.73
CA LYS A 205 7.21 20.38 2.28
C LYS A 205 6.26 19.48 1.50
N VAL A 206 6.55 18.17 1.58
CA VAL A 206 5.74 17.09 1.02
C VAL A 206 5.07 16.34 2.17
N ALA A 207 3.74 16.39 2.27
CA ALA A 207 2.98 15.47 3.09
C ALA A 207 2.76 14.19 2.28
N LEU A 208 3.35 13.08 2.72
CA LEU A 208 3.33 11.78 2.04
C LEU A 208 2.41 10.81 2.77
N ALA A 209 1.45 10.24 2.08
CA ALA A 209 0.51 9.25 2.61
C ALA A 209 0.37 8.03 1.70
N GLU A 210 0.17 6.87 2.32
CA GLU A 210 -0.24 5.67 1.60
C GLU A 210 -1.69 5.79 1.13
N THR A 211 -1.95 5.42 -0.12
CA THR A 211 -3.29 5.42 -0.72
C THR A 211 -3.48 4.15 -1.56
N TYR A 212 -4.70 3.61 -1.57
CA TYR A 212 -5.05 2.48 -2.43
C TYR A 212 -6.03 2.92 -3.52
N PRO A 213 -5.70 2.80 -4.81
CA PRO A 213 -6.60 3.13 -5.91
C PRO A 213 -7.95 2.39 -5.84
N ALA A 214 -7.95 1.13 -5.36
CA ALA A 214 -9.17 0.36 -5.16
C ALA A 214 -10.08 0.96 -4.04
N GLU A 215 -9.49 1.54 -2.98
CA GLU A 215 -10.23 2.30 -1.97
C GLU A 215 -10.78 3.60 -2.57
N ALA A 216 -10.01 4.27 -3.42
CA ALA A 216 -10.45 5.49 -4.08
C ALA A 216 -11.74 5.28 -4.88
N LEU A 217 -11.88 4.16 -5.60
CA LEU A 217 -13.13 3.82 -6.29
C LEU A 217 -14.33 3.82 -5.33
N ARG A 218 -14.20 3.15 -4.18
CA ARG A 218 -15.28 3.09 -3.17
C ARG A 218 -15.55 4.46 -2.55
N HIS A 219 -14.51 5.16 -2.16
CA HIS A 219 -14.62 6.48 -1.52
C HIS A 219 -15.27 7.53 -2.42
N LEU A 220 -15.11 7.40 -3.74
CA LEU A 220 -15.71 8.27 -4.74
C LEU A 220 -17.08 7.78 -5.23
N GLY A 221 -17.55 6.62 -4.75
CA GLY A 221 -18.80 5.99 -5.20
C GLY A 221 -18.72 5.51 -6.65
N LEU A 222 -17.53 5.16 -7.13
CA LEU A 222 -17.30 4.68 -8.48
C LEU A 222 -17.42 3.16 -8.55
N VAL A 223 -18.12 2.66 -9.56
CA VAL A 223 -18.26 1.24 -9.83
C VAL A 223 -17.58 0.90 -11.14
N LEU A 224 -16.52 0.11 -11.07
CA LEU A 224 -15.89 -0.49 -12.23
C LEU A 224 -16.54 -1.84 -12.52
N LYS A 225 -17.30 -1.92 -13.60
CA LYS A 225 -17.84 -3.19 -14.11
C LYS A 225 -16.78 -3.86 -14.97
N GLY A 226 -16.21 -4.98 -14.50
CA GLY A 226 -15.18 -5.71 -15.22
C GLY A 226 -13.78 -5.54 -14.63
N SER A 227 -12.75 -5.36 -15.47
CA SER A 227 -11.36 -5.38 -15.07
C SER A 227 -10.61 -4.09 -15.42
N LYS A 228 -9.86 -3.52 -14.48
CA LYS A 228 -8.94 -2.39 -14.72
C LYS A 228 -7.93 -2.67 -15.84
N ARG A 229 -7.63 -3.93 -16.12
CA ARG A 229 -6.70 -4.34 -17.19
C ARG A 229 -7.27 -4.08 -18.58
N ARG A 230 -8.60 -4.05 -18.73
CA ARG A 230 -9.25 -3.80 -20.03
C ARG A 230 -9.50 -2.31 -20.23
N GLN A 231 -9.00 -1.77 -21.32
CA GLN A 231 -9.20 -0.37 -21.70
C GLN A 231 -10.69 0.00 -21.80
N SER A 232 -11.50 -0.85 -22.42
CA SER A 232 -12.94 -0.63 -22.56
C SER A 232 -13.65 -0.47 -21.20
N ASP A 233 -13.27 -1.28 -20.20
CA ASP A 233 -13.88 -1.22 -18.88
C ASP A 233 -13.46 0.08 -18.14
N ARG A 234 -12.21 0.54 -18.33
CA ARG A 234 -11.75 1.82 -17.82
C ARG A 234 -12.45 2.99 -18.53
N ALA A 235 -12.61 2.93 -19.84
CA ALA A 235 -13.33 3.96 -20.62
C ALA A 235 -14.80 4.06 -20.19
N ALA A 236 -15.44 2.93 -19.87
CA ALA A 236 -16.83 2.91 -19.40
C ALA A 236 -17.05 3.64 -18.05
N VAL A 237 -16.00 3.84 -17.25
CA VAL A 237 -16.08 4.61 -15.99
C VAL A 237 -15.94 6.11 -16.20
N ALA A 238 -15.51 6.58 -17.39
CA ALA A 238 -15.23 7.99 -17.65
C ALA A 238 -16.39 8.96 -17.30
N PRO A 239 -17.68 8.66 -17.59
CA PRO A 239 -18.78 9.55 -17.19
C PRO A 239 -18.86 9.72 -15.67
N SER A 240 -18.74 8.64 -14.91
CA SER A 240 -18.75 8.67 -13.45
C SER A 240 -17.52 9.38 -12.87
N LEU A 241 -16.34 9.21 -13.50
CA LEU A 241 -15.13 9.94 -13.13
C LEU A 241 -15.29 11.45 -13.35
N ARG A 242 -15.88 11.90 -14.46
CA ARG A 242 -16.16 13.34 -14.69
C ARG A 242 -17.07 13.91 -13.61
N LEU A 243 -18.08 13.16 -13.18
CA LEU A 243 -18.94 13.58 -12.09
C LEU A 243 -18.17 13.71 -10.76
N ALA A 244 -17.28 12.75 -10.46
CA ALA A 244 -16.42 12.81 -9.27
C ALA A 244 -15.45 13.99 -9.33
N LEU A 245 -14.82 14.25 -10.49
CA LEU A 245 -13.98 15.42 -10.73
C LEU A 245 -14.74 16.72 -10.45
N SER A 246 -15.94 16.86 -11.02
CA SER A 246 -16.79 18.04 -10.82
C SER A 246 -17.12 18.27 -9.33
N ARG A 247 -17.50 17.22 -8.60
CA ARG A 247 -17.78 17.30 -7.15
C ARG A 247 -16.57 17.75 -6.33
N LEU A 248 -15.38 17.39 -6.76
CA LEU A 248 -14.11 17.78 -6.14
C LEU A 248 -13.57 19.12 -6.67
N ARG A 249 -14.32 19.80 -7.53
CA ARG A 249 -13.90 21.06 -8.20
C ARG A 249 -12.59 20.88 -8.98
N VAL A 250 -12.47 19.74 -9.67
CA VAL A 250 -11.32 19.39 -10.51
C VAL A 250 -11.71 19.54 -11.97
N THR A 251 -10.98 20.37 -12.70
CA THR A 251 -11.10 20.49 -14.15
C THR A 251 -9.97 19.69 -14.80
N PRO A 252 -10.25 18.67 -15.60
CA PRO A 252 -9.23 17.98 -16.36
C PRO A 252 -8.65 18.92 -17.42
N ALA A 253 -7.34 18.87 -17.63
CA ALA A 253 -6.70 19.50 -18.78
C ALA A 253 -7.06 18.72 -20.06
N PRO A 254 -6.93 19.29 -21.26
CA PRO A 254 -7.35 18.63 -22.50
C PRO A 254 -6.72 17.27 -22.73
N ASP A 255 -5.47 17.08 -22.37
CA ASP A 255 -4.74 15.81 -22.41
C ASP A 255 -5.30 14.78 -21.41
N CYS A 256 -5.67 15.23 -20.22
CA CYS A 256 -6.32 14.39 -19.22
C CYS A 256 -7.73 13.98 -19.66
N GLU A 257 -8.49 14.89 -20.24
CA GLU A 257 -9.82 14.59 -20.78
C GLU A 257 -9.76 13.56 -21.91
N ALA A 258 -8.77 13.68 -22.81
CA ALA A 258 -8.51 12.68 -23.84
C ALA A 258 -8.13 11.30 -23.23
N ALA A 259 -7.27 11.29 -22.17
CA ALA A 259 -6.91 10.07 -21.47
C ALA A 259 -8.13 9.40 -20.81
N LEU A 260 -8.98 10.17 -20.15
CA LEU A 260 -10.23 9.68 -19.54
C LEU A 260 -11.15 9.07 -20.60
N ALA A 261 -11.40 9.75 -21.70
CA ALA A 261 -12.26 9.28 -22.78
C ALA A 261 -11.71 8.00 -23.43
N GLY A 262 -10.39 7.92 -23.60
CA GLY A 262 -9.67 6.78 -24.17
C GLY A 262 -9.38 5.66 -23.19
N GLY A 263 -9.91 5.67 -21.94
CA GLY A 263 -9.66 4.66 -20.92
C GLY A 263 -8.18 4.50 -20.60
N PHE A 264 -7.42 5.60 -20.64
CA PHE A 264 -5.98 5.69 -20.32
C PHE A 264 -5.05 4.87 -21.24
N GLY A 265 -5.55 4.48 -22.41
CA GLY A 265 -4.79 3.76 -23.44
C GLY A 265 -4.86 2.24 -23.34
N ALA A 266 -4.54 1.56 -24.44
CA ALA A 266 -4.62 0.10 -24.58
C ALA A 266 -3.34 -0.64 -24.17
N ASP A 267 -2.24 0.09 -23.95
CA ASP A 267 -0.95 -0.50 -23.59
C ASP A 267 -0.92 -1.03 -22.15
N ALA A 268 0.15 -1.75 -21.80
CA ALA A 268 0.31 -2.41 -20.51
C ALA A 268 0.33 -1.45 -19.30
N THR A 269 0.53 -0.15 -19.52
CA THR A 269 0.58 0.88 -18.46
C THR A 269 -0.73 1.67 -18.32
N GLY A 270 -1.75 1.35 -19.12
CA GLY A 270 -3.06 1.99 -19.03
C GLY A 270 -3.74 1.78 -17.67
N GLU A 271 -3.52 0.63 -17.02
CA GLU A 271 -3.97 0.36 -15.65
C GLU A 271 -3.25 1.29 -14.66
N ASP A 272 -1.93 1.40 -14.74
CA ASP A 272 -1.12 2.22 -13.84
C ASP A 272 -1.51 3.73 -13.95
N ARG A 273 -1.77 4.22 -15.17
CA ARG A 273 -2.27 5.58 -15.41
C ARG A 273 -3.66 5.82 -14.83
N PHE A 274 -4.54 4.85 -14.94
CA PHE A 274 -5.87 4.90 -14.33
C PHE A 274 -5.76 4.93 -12.80
N ASP A 275 -4.95 4.05 -12.20
CA ASP A 275 -4.77 3.95 -10.76
C ASP A 275 -4.15 5.21 -10.17
N CYS A 276 -3.15 5.82 -10.80
CA CYS A 276 -2.60 7.07 -10.28
C CYS A 276 -3.60 8.24 -10.36
N THR A 277 -4.50 8.27 -11.36
CA THR A 277 -5.58 9.26 -11.40
C THR A 277 -6.57 9.06 -10.25
N LEU A 278 -7.01 7.82 -10.00
CA LEU A 278 -7.89 7.50 -8.88
C LEU A 278 -7.27 7.87 -7.53
N GLY A 279 -5.99 7.57 -7.35
CA GLY A 279 -5.27 7.92 -6.13
C GLY A 279 -5.17 9.43 -5.92
N ALA A 280 -4.95 10.23 -6.96
CA ALA A 280 -4.96 11.70 -6.86
C ALA A 280 -6.34 12.21 -6.44
N LEU A 281 -7.43 11.63 -6.96
CA LEU A 281 -8.79 11.95 -6.53
C LEU A 281 -9.06 11.51 -5.08
N CYS A 282 -8.45 10.41 -4.61
CA CYS A 282 -8.52 10.00 -3.20
C CYS A 282 -7.93 11.08 -2.29
N VAL A 283 -6.73 11.58 -2.60
CA VAL A 283 -6.08 12.65 -1.83
C VAL A 283 -6.93 13.92 -1.85
N LEU A 284 -7.44 14.33 -3.01
CA LEU A 284 -8.32 15.48 -3.14
C LEU A 284 -9.62 15.33 -2.34
N ASN A 285 -10.19 14.12 -2.30
CA ASN A 285 -11.41 13.81 -1.56
C ASN A 285 -11.22 13.96 -0.03
N VAL A 286 -10.05 13.59 0.47
CA VAL A 286 -9.67 13.81 1.88
C VAL A 286 -9.46 15.31 2.15
N LEU A 287 -8.74 16.01 1.29
CA LEU A 287 -8.51 17.46 1.42
C LEU A 287 -9.81 18.28 1.35
N ALA A 288 -10.79 17.82 0.59
CA ALA A 288 -12.13 18.41 0.55
C ALA A 288 -12.97 18.11 1.81
N GLY A 289 -12.45 17.34 2.76
CA GLY A 289 -13.15 16.98 3.99
C GLY A 289 -14.23 15.89 3.83
N ASN A 290 -14.33 15.26 2.67
CA ASN A 290 -15.32 14.20 2.42
C ASN A 290 -14.91 12.84 3.05
N ARG A 291 -13.62 12.70 3.38
CA ARG A 291 -13.06 11.53 4.06
C ARG A 291 -12.10 12.01 5.17
N PRO A 292 -11.91 11.20 6.23
CA PRO A 292 -11.04 11.61 7.34
C PRO A 292 -9.59 11.77 6.90
N ASP A 293 -8.93 12.79 7.44
CA ASP A 293 -7.50 13.04 7.31
C ASP A 293 -6.68 12.46 8.48
N THR A 294 -7.33 11.70 9.35
CA THR A 294 -6.76 11.05 10.53
C THR A 294 -6.79 9.54 10.38
N ALA A 295 -5.80 8.85 10.94
CA ALA A 295 -5.84 7.41 11.14
C ALA A 295 -6.69 7.06 12.38
N PRO A 296 -7.10 5.78 12.54
CA PRO A 296 -7.76 5.30 13.74
C PRO A 296 -7.00 5.64 15.02
N ASP A 297 -7.73 5.77 16.14
CA ASP A 297 -7.16 6.03 17.45
C ASP A 297 -6.55 4.75 18.06
N ASP A 298 -5.46 4.31 17.48
CA ASP A 298 -4.65 3.15 17.90
C ASP A 298 -3.18 3.56 17.85
N GLY A 299 -2.47 3.42 18.98
CA GLY A 299 -1.06 3.80 19.09
C GLY A 299 -0.15 3.01 18.14
N TRP A 300 -0.44 1.73 17.90
CA TRP A 300 0.33 0.92 16.96
C TRP A 300 0.16 1.39 15.51
N ILE A 301 -1.07 1.75 15.12
CA ILE A 301 -1.33 2.31 13.78
C ILE A 301 -0.56 3.60 13.59
N ARG A 302 -0.61 4.51 14.58
CA ARG A 302 0.01 5.83 14.47
C ARG A 302 1.53 5.81 14.58
N GLN A 303 2.09 4.83 15.25
CA GLN A 303 3.55 4.74 15.45
C GLN A 303 4.23 3.77 14.49
N TRP A 304 3.56 2.68 14.10
CA TRP A 304 4.21 1.58 13.40
C TRP A 304 3.52 1.10 12.13
N GLU A 305 2.21 0.81 12.20
CA GLU A 305 1.54 0.12 11.10
C GLU A 305 1.22 1.05 9.93
N GLY A 306 1.05 2.37 10.21
CA GLY A 306 0.50 3.27 9.21
C GLY A 306 -0.96 2.97 8.89
N TRP A 307 -1.52 3.67 7.93
CA TRP A 307 -2.89 3.51 7.50
C TRP A 307 -3.07 3.93 6.04
N VAL A 308 -4.19 3.54 5.42
CA VAL A 308 -4.56 4.01 4.07
C VAL A 308 -5.37 5.30 4.19
N LEU A 309 -4.93 6.35 3.52
CA LEU A 309 -5.54 7.68 3.60
C LEU A 309 -7.02 7.64 3.18
N GLY A 310 -7.88 8.17 4.04
CA GLY A 310 -9.32 8.21 3.83
C GLY A 310 -10.08 6.91 4.11
N GLN A 311 -9.39 5.81 4.44
CA GLN A 311 -10.03 4.54 4.81
C GLN A 311 -10.70 4.66 6.18
N THR A 312 -11.97 4.24 6.27
CA THR A 312 -12.74 4.18 7.53
C THR A 312 -13.07 2.75 7.94
N ALA A 313 -13.08 1.82 6.99
CA ALA A 313 -13.38 0.43 7.28
C ALA A 313 -12.28 -0.20 8.15
N MET A 314 -12.68 -0.69 9.32
CA MET A 314 -11.79 -1.37 10.25
C MET A 314 -11.59 -2.84 9.85
N PRO A 315 -10.43 -3.45 10.18
CA PRO A 315 -10.21 -4.86 9.94
C PRO A 315 -11.23 -5.70 10.70
N ARG A 316 -11.63 -6.82 10.10
CA ARG A 316 -12.42 -7.83 10.82
C ARG A 316 -11.62 -8.33 12.00
N SER A 317 -12.25 -8.46 13.16
CA SER A 317 -11.65 -9.09 14.33
C SER A 317 -11.17 -10.49 13.96
N LEU A 318 -9.93 -10.82 14.30
CA LEU A 318 -9.49 -12.21 14.22
C LEU A 318 -10.28 -13.01 15.27
N PRO A 319 -10.73 -14.24 14.95
CA PRO A 319 -11.30 -15.10 15.97
C PRO A 319 -10.30 -15.21 17.14
N PRO A 320 -10.78 -15.23 18.39
CA PRO A 320 -9.90 -15.40 19.53
C PRO A 320 -9.00 -16.64 19.29
N ARG A 321 -7.71 -16.50 19.53
CA ARG A 321 -6.79 -17.64 19.49
C ARG A 321 -7.38 -18.71 20.39
N ALA A 322 -7.63 -19.92 19.86
CA ALA A 322 -7.90 -21.06 20.71
C ALA A 322 -6.75 -21.14 21.72
N ALA A 323 -7.08 -20.98 22.99
CA ALA A 323 -6.11 -21.13 24.05
C ALA A 323 -5.58 -22.56 23.93
N THR A 324 -4.32 -22.72 23.53
CA THR A 324 -3.61 -23.99 23.70
C THR A 324 -3.48 -24.13 25.22
N SER A 325 -4.36 -24.96 25.78
CA SER A 325 -4.28 -25.31 27.19
C SER A 325 -2.90 -25.94 27.50
N PRO A 326 -2.27 -25.58 28.63
CA PRO A 326 -0.96 -26.12 29.02
C PRO A 326 -0.94 -27.59 29.34
N GLU A 327 -2.05 -28.31 29.24
CA GLU A 327 -2.22 -29.68 29.76
C GLU A 327 -1.71 -30.82 28.87
N GLU A 328 -1.23 -30.58 27.65
CA GLU A 328 -0.72 -31.70 26.80
C GLU A 328 0.81 -31.91 26.83
N ARG A 329 1.52 -31.39 27.81
CA ARG A 329 2.97 -31.63 27.95
C ARG A 329 3.36 -32.55 29.12
N SER A 330 2.50 -33.46 29.54
CA SER A 330 2.89 -34.51 30.50
C SER A 330 2.21 -35.84 30.15
N GLY A 331 2.81 -36.58 29.25
CA GLY A 331 2.49 -37.95 28.95
C GLY A 331 3.74 -38.69 28.52
N ALA A 332 4.38 -39.38 29.45
CA ALA A 332 5.52 -40.25 29.22
C ALA A 332 5.16 -41.48 28.38
N PRO A 333 6.14 -42.20 27.84
CA PRO A 333 5.97 -43.15 26.75
C PRO A 333 5.58 -44.55 27.23
N GLY A 334 4.71 -45.21 26.53
CA GLY A 334 4.44 -46.63 26.77
C GLY A 334 3.40 -47.22 25.83
N GLY A 335 3.85 -48.06 24.93
CA GLY A 335 3.08 -49.22 24.55
C GLY A 335 2.46 -49.27 23.15
N THR A 336 3.07 -50.15 22.33
CA THR A 336 2.48 -51.05 21.31
C THR A 336 1.86 -50.46 20.02
N ARG A 337 2.51 -50.75 18.91
CA ARG A 337 2.02 -50.64 17.52
C ARG A 337 0.86 -51.61 17.26
N PRO A 338 -0.20 -51.19 16.59
CA PRO A 338 -1.06 -52.11 15.85
C PRO A 338 -0.64 -52.22 14.37
N LYS A 339 -0.73 -53.47 13.86
CA LYS A 339 -0.50 -53.85 12.47
C LYS A 339 -1.50 -53.21 11.53
N VAL A 340 -0.99 -52.64 10.43
CA VAL A 340 -1.78 -52.19 9.30
C VAL A 340 -2.13 -53.38 8.42
N VAL A 341 -3.41 -53.62 8.18
CA VAL A 341 -3.95 -54.54 7.17
C VAL A 341 -4.20 -53.71 5.92
N LEU A 342 -3.56 -54.12 4.82
CA LEU A 342 -3.76 -53.56 3.49
C LEU A 342 -5.10 -54.08 2.91
N GLY A 343 -6.02 -53.20 2.63
CA GLY A 343 -7.24 -53.48 1.83
C GLY A 343 -7.15 -52.77 0.49
N ASN A 344 -7.10 -53.56 -0.58
CA ASN A 344 -7.17 -53.13 -1.98
C ASN A 344 -8.54 -52.46 -2.30
N GLY A 345 -8.53 -51.31 -2.91
CA GLY A 345 -9.72 -50.68 -3.44
C GLY A 345 -9.39 -49.65 -4.52
N VAL A 346 -9.39 -50.11 -5.77
CA VAL A 346 -9.34 -49.32 -7.00
C VAL A 346 -10.52 -48.38 -7.03
N ARG A 347 -10.30 -47.05 -7.22
CA ARG A 347 -11.30 -46.14 -7.78
C ARG A 347 -10.67 -45.28 -8.87
N VAL A 348 -11.28 -45.42 -10.01
CA VAL A 348 -11.06 -44.75 -11.29
C VAL A 348 -11.48 -43.28 -11.19
N ASN A 349 -10.67 -42.41 -11.75
CA ASN A 349 -10.93 -41.00 -11.91
C ASN A 349 -11.61 -40.73 -13.27
N PRO A 350 -12.71 -40.01 -13.34
CA PRO A 350 -13.09 -39.41 -14.62
C PRO A 350 -13.15 -37.87 -14.45
N PHE A 351 -12.32 -37.17 -15.20
CA PHE A 351 -12.61 -35.92 -15.88
C PHE A 351 -11.32 -35.34 -16.45
N SER A 352 -11.00 -35.78 -17.67
CA SER A 352 -10.30 -34.97 -18.68
C SER A 352 -11.35 -34.45 -19.64
N THR A 353 -11.34 -33.17 -19.94
CA THR A 353 -11.38 -32.59 -21.32
C THR A 353 -11.70 -31.11 -21.27
N ASN A 354 -10.90 -30.42 -22.02
CA ASN A 354 -10.91 -29.06 -22.59
C ASN A 354 -10.51 -27.91 -21.74
#